data_a826a526f38ed526d9ef06e96f15688d
#
_entry.id   a826a526f38ed526d9ef06e96f15688d
#
_cell.length_a   1.000
_cell.length_b   1.000
_cell.length_c   1.000
_cell.angle_alpha   90.00
_cell.angle_beta   90.00
_cell.angle_gamma   90.00
#
_symmetry.space_group_name_H-M   'P 1'
#
loop_
_entity.id
_entity.type
_entity.pdbx_description
1 polymer ?
#
loop_
_entity_poly.entity_id
_entity_poly.type
_entity_poly.pdbx_seq_one_letter_code
_entity_poly.pdbx_strand_id
1 'polypeptide(L)'
;MKRKMSFIRMAVASAGIAVTLGILCLAPVRAQSKAPRFEVDPAWPKPLPNLWVTGGIGGVCIDSRDHVFILNRRDLTDNDLDAGRQAPVVIEFDPEGNVVNSFGDPDITPNNPHGCAVDAQDNIWVTGTGDGIVQKYSHDGSKLLLQIGKRGVVDSSDGTAKGKALNSSHEGFFKPAGIAIDPKKGDVYVADGETPGGNHRIAVFDRSGQFLRQWDLHRTEAETGDSFVPVLHCVTLDNNGLVYVCDRRGHRKIGRASCRERV
;
A
#
# COMPACT_ATOMS: atom_id res chain seq x y z
N MET A 1 73.57 -39.28 -3.16
CA MET A 1 73.23 -38.07 -2.39
C MET A 1 72.20 -37.18 -3.14
N LYS A 2 71.01 -37.72 -3.51
CA LYS A 2 69.96 -36.99 -4.26
C LYS A 2 68.52 -37.39 -3.90
N ARG A 3 68.23 -37.67 -2.61
CA ARG A 3 66.87 -38.06 -2.22
C ARG A 3 66.31 -37.36 -0.96
N LYS A 4 66.92 -36.29 -0.45
CA LYS A 4 66.42 -35.60 0.78
C LYS A 4 65.83 -34.22 0.54
N MET A 5 65.76 -33.71 -0.69
CA MET A 5 65.22 -32.37 -0.96
C MET A 5 63.72 -32.34 -1.40
N SER A 6 63.10 -33.51 -1.69
CA SER A 6 61.73 -33.55 -2.17
C SER A 6 60.65 -33.51 -1.06
N PHE A 7 60.98 -33.95 0.15
CA PHE A 7 60.00 -34.02 1.25
C PHE A 7 59.76 -32.67 1.96
N ILE A 8 60.73 -31.78 1.96
CA ILE A 8 60.60 -30.47 2.63
C ILE A 8 59.72 -29.51 1.84
N ARG A 9 59.70 -29.62 0.50
CA ARG A 9 58.84 -28.75 -0.34
C ARG A 9 57.35 -29.15 -0.31
N MET A 10 57.03 -30.40 -0.08
CA MET A 10 55.63 -30.85 0.05
C MET A 10 55.04 -30.50 1.40
N ALA A 11 55.82 -30.47 2.49
CA ALA A 11 55.32 -30.11 3.81
C ALA A 11 54.98 -28.61 3.96
N VAL A 12 55.74 -27.73 3.25
CA VAL A 12 55.45 -26.28 3.28
C VAL A 12 54.23 -25.91 2.44
N ALA A 13 53.95 -26.62 1.35
CA ALA A 13 52.77 -26.39 0.52
C ALA A 13 51.47 -26.82 1.22
N SER A 14 51.53 -27.92 1.97
CA SER A 14 50.34 -28.41 2.73
C SER A 14 50.00 -27.55 3.96
N ALA A 15 51.01 -26.96 4.61
CA ALA A 15 50.75 -26.03 5.73
C ALA A 15 50.17 -24.69 5.27
N GLY A 16 50.54 -24.19 4.10
CA GLY A 16 50.02 -22.97 3.52
C GLY A 16 48.55 -23.06 3.12
N ILE A 17 48.12 -24.23 2.61
CA ILE A 17 46.71 -24.46 2.21
C ILE A 17 45.79 -24.63 3.45
N ALA A 18 46.28 -25.23 4.53
CA ALA A 18 45.49 -25.38 5.76
C ALA A 18 45.29 -24.05 6.47
N VAL A 19 46.21 -23.10 6.42
CA VAL A 19 46.07 -21.76 7.01
C VAL A 19 45.15 -20.88 6.17
N THR A 20 45.17 -20.99 4.84
CA THR A 20 44.23 -20.22 3.99
C THR A 20 42.79 -20.73 4.05
N LEU A 21 42.53 -22.03 4.22
CA LEU A 21 41.18 -22.55 4.45
C LEU A 21 40.64 -22.18 5.86
N GLY A 22 41.50 -22.07 6.88
CA GLY A 22 41.08 -21.66 8.23
C GLY A 22 40.69 -20.20 8.34
N ILE A 23 41.20 -19.31 7.49
CA ILE A 23 40.86 -17.88 7.50
C ILE A 23 39.54 -17.59 6.75
N LEU A 24 39.16 -18.43 5.78
CA LEU A 24 37.87 -18.27 5.08
C LEU A 24 36.63 -18.64 5.94
N CYS A 25 36.80 -19.35 7.04
CA CYS A 25 35.69 -19.72 7.94
C CYS A 25 35.40 -18.73 9.08
N LEU A 26 36.16 -17.64 9.18
CA LEU A 26 35.98 -16.60 10.18
C LEU A 26 35.30 -15.34 9.61
N ALA A 27 34.46 -15.48 8.59
CA ALA A 27 33.57 -14.40 8.22
C ALA A 27 32.70 -14.06 9.47
N PRO A 28 32.71 -12.82 9.96
CA PRO A 28 31.88 -12.47 11.10
C PRO A 28 30.44 -12.75 10.72
N VAL A 29 29.81 -13.69 11.43
CA VAL A 29 28.37 -13.83 11.40
C VAL A 29 27.83 -12.46 11.82
N ARG A 30 27.36 -11.68 10.86
CA ARG A 30 26.65 -10.43 11.16
C ARG A 30 25.54 -10.80 12.15
N ALA A 31 25.70 -10.35 13.36
CA ALA A 31 24.65 -10.48 14.36
C ALA A 31 23.37 -9.91 13.73
N GLN A 32 22.39 -10.77 13.54
CA GLN A 32 21.09 -10.35 13.05
C GLN A 32 20.59 -9.31 14.06
N SER A 33 20.42 -8.07 13.63
CA SER A 33 19.87 -7.03 14.49
C SER A 33 18.54 -7.57 15.03
N LYS A 34 18.37 -7.52 16.35
CA LYS A 34 17.09 -7.93 16.95
C LYS A 34 15.98 -7.12 16.26
N ALA A 35 14.91 -7.80 15.88
CA ALA A 35 13.74 -7.13 15.34
C ALA A 35 13.30 -6.02 16.31
N PRO A 36 12.91 -4.85 15.81
CA PRO A 36 12.41 -3.78 16.67
C PRO A 36 11.20 -4.29 17.48
N ARG A 37 11.11 -3.87 18.71
CA ARG A 37 9.95 -4.13 19.58
C ARG A 37 9.10 -2.86 19.57
N PHE A 38 7.79 -3.06 19.43
CA PHE A 38 6.81 -1.98 19.46
C PHE A 38 5.91 -2.19 20.67
N GLU A 39 5.53 -1.08 21.30
CA GLU A 39 4.54 -1.04 22.37
C GLU A 39 3.44 -0.08 21.95
N VAL A 40 2.20 -0.38 22.35
CA VAL A 40 1.08 0.51 22.11
C VAL A 40 1.17 1.66 23.10
N ASP A 41 1.14 2.90 22.58
CA ASP A 41 0.99 4.08 23.42
C ASP A 41 -0.52 4.31 23.70
N PRO A 42 -1.01 4.08 24.92
CA PRO A 42 -2.42 4.26 25.24
C PRO A 42 -2.83 5.73 25.30
N ALA A 43 -1.89 6.67 25.28
CA ALA A 43 -2.14 8.11 25.31
C ALA A 43 -2.15 8.74 23.91
N TRP A 44 -1.93 7.95 22.87
CA TRP A 44 -2.01 8.38 21.47
C TRP A 44 -3.18 7.68 20.74
N PRO A 45 -3.99 8.43 19.96
CA PRO A 45 -4.06 9.88 19.85
C PRO A 45 -4.70 10.54 21.08
N LYS A 46 -4.60 11.86 21.19
CA LYS A 46 -5.34 12.63 22.19
C LYS A 46 -6.83 12.59 21.89
N PRO A 47 -7.69 12.87 22.88
CA PRO A 47 -9.15 12.94 22.66
C PRO A 47 -9.50 13.88 21.51
N LEU A 48 -10.41 13.44 20.65
CA LEU A 48 -10.87 14.24 19.53
C LEU A 48 -11.57 15.52 20.01
N PRO A 49 -11.35 16.67 19.33
CA PRO A 49 -12.00 17.94 19.69
C PRO A 49 -13.51 17.90 19.36
N ASN A 50 -14.24 18.90 19.85
CA ASN A 50 -15.64 19.15 19.48
C ASN A 50 -16.59 17.98 19.71
N LEU A 51 -16.28 17.06 20.62
CA LEU A 51 -17.04 15.82 20.84
C LEU A 51 -17.14 14.97 19.57
N TRP A 52 -16.12 14.97 18.72
CA TRP A 52 -16.13 14.16 17.51
C TRP A 52 -16.10 12.67 17.85
N VAL A 53 -16.91 11.92 17.10
CA VAL A 53 -16.88 10.46 17.05
C VAL A 53 -16.58 10.04 15.62
N THR A 54 -15.80 8.99 15.46
CA THR A 54 -15.46 8.40 14.16
C THR A 54 -16.23 7.12 13.96
N GLY A 55 -16.60 6.83 12.73
CA GLY A 55 -16.97 5.48 12.32
C GLY A 55 -15.72 4.59 12.13
N GLY A 56 -15.82 3.58 11.30
CA GLY A 56 -14.72 2.73 10.92
C GLY A 56 -13.58 3.53 10.25
N ILE A 57 -12.34 3.24 10.63
CA ILE A 57 -11.17 3.83 9.97
C ILE A 57 -10.84 3.02 8.73
N GLY A 58 -10.95 3.64 7.55
CA GLY A 58 -10.71 3.00 6.26
C GLY A 58 -9.23 2.91 5.90
N GLY A 59 -8.46 3.94 6.23
CA GLY A 59 -7.05 4.04 5.88
C GLY A 59 -6.27 4.94 6.81
N VAL A 60 -4.95 4.73 6.80
CA VAL A 60 -3.98 5.53 7.55
C VAL A 60 -2.78 5.79 6.65
N CYS A 61 -2.28 7.02 6.63
CA CYS A 61 -1.01 7.37 5.99
C CYS A 61 -0.24 8.42 6.80
N ILE A 62 1.03 8.62 6.46
CA ILE A 62 1.97 9.45 7.22
C ILE A 62 2.67 10.38 6.23
N ASP A 63 2.81 11.66 6.58
CA ASP A 63 3.53 12.66 5.80
C ASP A 63 5.04 12.71 6.14
N SER A 64 5.76 13.63 5.50
CA SER A 64 7.21 13.82 5.70
C SER A 64 7.58 14.40 7.08
N ARG A 65 6.60 14.82 7.88
CA ARG A 65 6.75 15.40 9.23
C ARG A 65 6.28 14.46 10.33
N ASP A 66 6.02 13.19 9.98
CA ASP A 66 5.43 12.16 10.86
C ASP A 66 3.99 12.50 11.34
N HIS A 67 3.28 13.38 10.61
CA HIS A 67 1.86 13.58 10.87
C HIS A 67 1.06 12.39 10.34
N VAL A 68 0.09 11.95 11.11
CA VAL A 68 -0.74 10.79 10.80
C VAL A 68 -2.11 11.25 10.29
N PHE A 69 -2.46 10.81 9.09
CA PHE A 69 -3.79 11.02 8.51
C PHE A 69 -4.62 9.76 8.67
N ILE A 70 -5.85 9.89 9.15
CA ILE A 70 -6.83 8.81 9.15
C ILE A 70 -8.00 9.14 8.23
N LEU A 71 -8.54 8.10 7.60
CA LEU A 71 -9.75 8.20 6.78
C LEU A 71 -10.95 7.64 7.56
N ASN A 72 -11.85 8.50 7.94
CA ASN A 72 -13.07 8.19 8.67
C ASN A 72 -14.21 7.85 7.69
N ARG A 73 -14.74 6.63 7.74
CA ARG A 73 -15.85 6.19 6.88
C ARG A 73 -17.18 6.86 7.20
N ARG A 74 -17.28 7.39 8.40
CA ARG A 74 -18.49 8.08 8.87
C ARG A 74 -19.74 7.17 8.91
N ASP A 75 -19.53 5.87 9.01
CA ASP A 75 -20.56 4.83 9.11
C ASP A 75 -21.10 4.70 10.56
N LEU A 76 -21.56 5.82 11.12
CA LEU A 76 -22.11 5.93 12.46
C LEU A 76 -23.59 5.57 12.49
N THR A 77 -24.02 4.99 13.60
CA THR A 77 -25.43 4.79 13.93
C THR A 77 -25.99 6.00 14.67
N ASP A 78 -27.33 6.09 14.78
CA ASP A 78 -27.97 7.14 15.56
C ASP A 78 -27.52 7.14 17.03
N ASN A 79 -27.30 5.95 17.62
CA ASN A 79 -26.78 5.83 18.99
C ASN A 79 -25.35 6.40 19.14
N ASP A 80 -24.52 6.28 18.12
CA ASP A 80 -23.17 6.87 18.15
C ASP A 80 -23.26 8.41 18.13
N LEU A 81 -24.24 8.95 17.39
CA LEU A 81 -24.49 10.39 17.28
C LEU A 81 -25.11 11.00 18.54
N ASP A 82 -25.77 10.19 19.38
CA ASP A 82 -26.20 10.62 20.71
C ASP A 82 -25.00 10.91 21.64
N ALA A 83 -23.86 10.24 21.43
CA ALA A 83 -22.67 10.42 22.23
C ALA A 83 -21.76 11.58 21.76
N GLY A 84 -21.93 12.07 20.54
CA GLY A 84 -21.08 13.11 19.99
C GLY A 84 -21.48 13.58 18.59
N ARG A 85 -20.55 14.24 17.92
CA ARG A 85 -20.73 14.75 16.56
C ARG A 85 -19.89 13.98 15.58
N GLN A 86 -20.45 13.72 14.41
CA GLN A 86 -19.72 13.05 13.35
C GLN A 86 -18.46 13.82 12.95
N ALA A 87 -17.31 13.17 13.06
CA ALA A 87 -16.02 13.74 12.68
C ALA A 87 -15.90 13.92 11.14
N PRO A 88 -15.03 14.82 10.67
CA PRO A 88 -14.67 14.95 9.24
C PRO A 88 -14.15 13.66 8.61
N VAL A 89 -14.13 13.61 7.27
CA VAL A 89 -13.67 12.43 6.52
C VAL A 89 -12.16 12.18 6.71
N VAL A 90 -11.36 13.24 6.70
CA VAL A 90 -9.91 13.17 6.90
C VAL A 90 -9.56 13.92 8.17
N ILE A 91 -8.78 13.30 9.05
CA ILE A 91 -8.28 13.93 10.28
C ILE A 91 -6.77 13.75 10.29
N GLU A 92 -6.05 14.84 10.53
CA GLU A 92 -4.60 14.90 10.66
C GLU A 92 -4.20 15.08 12.12
N PHE A 93 -3.29 14.22 12.58
CA PHE A 93 -2.69 14.30 13.91
C PHE A 93 -1.21 14.64 13.80
N ASP A 94 -0.72 15.47 14.71
CA ASP A 94 0.72 15.63 14.89
C ASP A 94 1.36 14.39 15.58
N PRO A 95 2.69 14.30 15.65
CA PRO A 95 3.35 13.19 16.34
C PRO A 95 2.96 13.03 17.81
N GLU A 96 2.55 14.11 18.48
CA GLU A 96 2.08 14.11 19.87
C GLU A 96 0.62 13.64 20.01
N GLY A 97 -0.06 13.42 18.88
CA GLY A 97 -1.45 12.92 18.82
C GLY A 97 -2.52 14.01 18.91
N ASN A 98 -2.17 15.28 18.78
CA ASN A 98 -3.16 16.34 18.70
C ASN A 98 -3.76 16.42 17.31
N VAL A 99 -5.06 16.70 17.19
CA VAL A 99 -5.66 17.03 15.90
C VAL A 99 -5.20 18.42 15.48
N VAL A 100 -4.48 18.49 14.35
CA VAL A 100 -3.93 19.75 13.81
C VAL A 100 -4.66 20.23 12.57
N ASN A 101 -5.34 19.32 11.87
CA ASN A 101 -6.14 19.65 10.69
C ASN A 101 -7.26 18.61 10.48
N SER A 102 -8.27 18.99 9.73
CA SER A 102 -9.33 18.09 9.29
C SER A 102 -10.02 18.64 8.05
N PHE A 103 -10.41 17.76 7.14
CA PHE A 103 -11.06 18.16 5.90
C PHE A 103 -11.89 17.01 5.29
N GLY A 104 -12.46 17.26 4.15
CA GLY A 104 -13.21 16.31 3.36
C GLY A 104 -14.71 16.51 3.50
N ASP A 105 -15.27 17.17 2.49
CA ASP A 105 -16.72 17.23 2.28
C ASP A 105 -17.21 15.83 1.86
N PRO A 106 -18.14 15.19 2.58
CA PRO A 106 -18.64 13.86 2.24
C PRO A 106 -19.30 13.78 0.85
N ASP A 107 -19.77 14.90 0.31
CA ASP A 107 -20.37 14.95 -1.02
C ASP A 107 -19.30 15.02 -2.13
N ILE A 108 -18.07 15.39 -1.78
CA ILE A 108 -16.95 15.55 -2.71
C ILE A 108 -15.90 14.44 -2.54
N THR A 109 -15.53 14.11 -1.31
CA THR A 109 -14.54 13.07 -1.00
C THR A 109 -15.02 11.69 -1.45
N PRO A 110 -14.10 10.75 -1.80
CA PRO A 110 -14.51 9.40 -2.16
C PRO A 110 -15.42 8.76 -1.11
N ASN A 111 -16.51 8.18 -1.55
CA ASN A 111 -17.45 7.51 -0.67
C ASN A 111 -16.86 6.20 -0.14
N ASN A 112 -17.12 5.88 1.12
CA ASN A 112 -16.51 4.79 1.86
C ASN A 112 -14.98 4.82 1.70
N PRO A 113 -14.28 5.87 2.19
CA PRO A 113 -12.87 6.06 2.01
C PRO A 113 -12.09 4.87 2.56
N HIS A 114 -11.06 4.43 1.83
CA HIS A 114 -10.38 3.17 2.12
C HIS A 114 -8.86 3.26 2.11
N GLY A 115 -8.26 3.66 1.00
CA GLY A 115 -6.82 3.78 0.87
C GLY A 115 -6.34 5.22 1.05
N CYS A 116 -5.25 5.38 1.81
CA CYS A 116 -4.55 6.64 2.02
C CYS A 116 -3.10 6.51 1.60
N ALA A 117 -2.57 7.52 0.90
CA ALA A 117 -1.14 7.66 0.62
C ALA A 117 -0.76 9.14 0.60
N VAL A 118 0.52 9.42 0.87
CA VAL A 118 1.11 10.75 0.78
C VAL A 118 2.17 10.72 -0.31
N ASP A 119 2.17 11.71 -1.20
CA ASP A 119 3.18 11.80 -2.24
C ASP A 119 4.41 12.61 -1.80
N ALA A 120 5.45 12.67 -2.65
CA ALA A 120 6.69 13.37 -2.34
C ALA A 120 6.55 14.91 -2.18
N GLN A 121 5.39 15.47 -2.46
CA GLN A 121 5.04 16.86 -2.22
C GLN A 121 4.07 17.02 -1.04
N ASP A 122 3.94 16.00 -0.21
CA ASP A 122 3.01 15.91 0.92
C ASP A 122 1.52 16.11 0.54
N ASN A 123 1.14 15.84 -0.71
CA ASN A 123 -0.28 15.82 -1.07
C ASN A 123 -0.93 14.49 -0.64
N ILE A 124 -2.19 14.57 -0.24
CA ILE A 124 -2.94 13.44 0.30
C ILE A 124 -3.76 12.78 -0.81
N TRP A 125 -3.53 11.49 -0.99
CA TRP A 125 -4.29 10.66 -1.92
C TRP A 125 -5.30 9.79 -1.17
N VAL A 126 -6.51 9.74 -1.68
CA VAL A 126 -7.64 9.00 -1.07
C VAL A 126 -8.33 8.16 -2.12
N THR A 127 -8.57 6.89 -1.81
CA THR A 127 -9.45 6.02 -2.59
C THR A 127 -10.77 5.80 -1.86
N GLY A 128 -11.84 5.50 -2.59
CA GLY A 128 -13.10 5.12 -2.00
C GLY A 128 -13.73 3.94 -2.70
N THR A 129 -14.09 2.92 -1.93
CA THR A 129 -14.71 1.70 -2.47
C THR A 129 -16.17 1.89 -2.87
N GLY A 130 -16.79 3.01 -2.51
CA GLY A 130 -18.21 3.25 -2.75
C GLY A 130 -18.55 3.78 -4.13
N ASP A 131 -17.69 4.56 -4.74
CA ASP A 131 -18.01 5.34 -5.95
C ASP A 131 -16.97 5.29 -7.08
N GLY A 132 -15.94 4.45 -6.92
CA GLY A 132 -15.00 4.14 -8.01
C GLY A 132 -14.08 5.30 -8.41
N ILE A 133 -13.71 6.17 -7.49
CA ILE A 133 -12.80 7.28 -7.73
C ILE A 133 -11.59 7.26 -6.82
N VAL A 134 -10.52 7.90 -7.30
CA VAL A 134 -9.30 8.21 -6.54
C VAL A 134 -9.08 9.72 -6.64
N GLN A 135 -8.82 10.35 -5.52
CA GLN A 135 -8.62 11.80 -5.45
C GLN A 135 -7.29 12.16 -4.79
N LYS A 136 -6.72 13.28 -5.26
CA LYS A 136 -5.54 13.91 -4.69
C LYS A 136 -5.91 15.28 -4.16
N TYR A 137 -5.57 15.55 -2.92
CA TYR A 137 -5.78 16.83 -2.27
C TYR A 137 -4.44 17.53 -1.97
N SER A 138 -4.46 18.86 -1.90
CA SER A 138 -3.38 19.61 -1.24
C SER A 138 -3.22 19.10 0.21
N HIS A 139 -2.02 19.25 0.78
CA HIS A 139 -1.72 18.78 2.14
C HIS A 139 -2.76 19.23 3.18
N ASP A 140 -3.17 20.49 3.11
CA ASP A 140 -4.16 21.09 4.01
C ASP A 140 -5.63 20.72 3.67
N GLY A 141 -5.83 19.94 2.59
CA GLY A 141 -7.16 19.55 2.12
C GLY A 141 -7.99 20.65 1.47
N SER A 142 -7.45 21.87 1.35
CA SER A 142 -8.21 23.03 0.83
C SER A 142 -8.51 22.95 -0.66
N LYS A 143 -7.77 22.12 -1.43
CA LYS A 143 -7.91 21.99 -2.88
C LYS A 143 -7.93 20.54 -3.31
N LEU A 144 -8.93 20.19 -4.11
CA LEU A 144 -8.91 18.97 -4.93
C LEU A 144 -7.98 19.24 -6.13
N LEU A 145 -6.85 18.54 -6.18
CA LEU A 145 -5.81 18.74 -7.21
C LEU A 145 -6.01 17.82 -8.42
N LEU A 146 -6.52 16.61 -8.19
CA LEU A 146 -6.73 15.61 -9.23
C LEU A 146 -7.84 14.65 -8.83
N GLN A 147 -8.60 14.18 -9.80
CA GLN A 147 -9.47 13.02 -9.67
C GLN A 147 -9.23 12.06 -10.82
N ILE A 148 -9.05 10.77 -10.51
CA ILE A 148 -9.05 9.66 -11.46
C ILE A 148 -10.36 8.90 -11.27
N GLY A 149 -11.01 8.58 -12.37
CA GLY A 149 -12.34 7.97 -12.35
C GLY A 149 -13.47 9.02 -12.39
N LYS A 150 -14.65 8.51 -12.60
CA LYS A 150 -15.89 9.30 -12.59
C LYS A 150 -16.82 8.72 -11.52
N ARG A 151 -17.26 9.58 -10.62
CA ARG A 151 -18.12 9.18 -9.47
C ARG A 151 -19.33 8.38 -9.95
N GLY A 152 -19.54 7.22 -9.35
CA GLY A 152 -20.66 6.33 -9.66
C GLY A 152 -20.56 5.62 -11.02
N VAL A 153 -19.49 5.83 -11.76
CA VAL A 153 -19.21 5.09 -12.99
C VAL A 153 -18.14 4.05 -12.70
N VAL A 154 -18.56 2.80 -12.64
CA VAL A 154 -17.69 1.68 -12.27
C VAL A 154 -17.31 0.85 -13.49
N ASP A 155 -16.13 0.26 -13.44
CA ASP A 155 -15.61 -0.65 -14.45
C ASP A 155 -15.80 -2.11 -13.97
N SER A 156 -16.96 -2.66 -14.26
CA SER A 156 -17.22 -4.06 -13.92
C SER A 156 -18.25 -4.70 -14.86
N SER A 157 -18.35 -6.02 -14.82
CA SER A 157 -19.34 -6.81 -15.54
C SER A 157 -20.56 -7.18 -14.66
N ASP A 158 -20.68 -6.64 -13.46
CA ASP A 158 -21.75 -6.97 -12.48
C ASP A 158 -23.11 -6.36 -12.82
N GLY A 159 -23.23 -5.71 -13.96
CA GLY A 159 -24.44 -5.00 -14.40
C GLY A 159 -24.39 -3.49 -14.20
N THR A 160 -23.48 -2.97 -13.39
CA THR A 160 -23.32 -1.51 -13.22
C THR A 160 -22.57 -0.89 -14.37
N ALA A 161 -21.58 -1.61 -14.93
CA ALA A 161 -20.90 -1.27 -16.17
C ALA A 161 -21.54 -1.90 -17.43
N LYS A 162 -22.71 -2.51 -17.31
CA LYS A 162 -23.55 -3.04 -18.38
C LYS A 162 -22.78 -3.86 -19.43
N GLY A 163 -22.14 -4.92 -18.97
CA GLY A 163 -21.48 -5.90 -19.85
C GLY A 163 -20.08 -5.53 -20.31
N LYS A 164 -19.46 -4.52 -19.76
CA LYS A 164 -18.02 -4.34 -19.93
C LYS A 164 -17.27 -5.46 -19.24
N ALA A 165 -16.19 -5.91 -19.86
CA ALA A 165 -15.33 -6.92 -19.25
C ALA A 165 -14.67 -6.35 -17.99
N LEU A 166 -14.45 -7.19 -16.98
CA LEU A 166 -13.63 -6.80 -15.82
C LEU A 166 -12.25 -6.33 -16.27
N ASN A 167 -11.67 -5.41 -15.53
CA ASN A 167 -10.35 -4.83 -15.77
C ASN A 167 -10.19 -4.11 -17.12
N SER A 168 -11.28 -3.73 -17.78
CA SER A 168 -11.25 -3.20 -19.15
C SER A 168 -11.12 -1.68 -19.24
N SER A 169 -11.46 -0.94 -18.18
CA SER A 169 -11.39 0.53 -18.22
C SER A 169 -9.99 1.04 -17.87
N HIS A 170 -9.55 2.03 -18.62
CA HIS A 170 -8.35 2.79 -18.30
C HIS A 170 -8.66 4.12 -17.60
N GLU A 171 -9.93 4.41 -17.35
CA GLU A 171 -10.39 5.68 -16.78
C GLU A 171 -11.16 5.51 -15.46
N GLY A 172 -11.59 4.30 -15.13
CA GLY A 172 -12.45 4.03 -13.97
C GLY A 172 -12.00 2.82 -13.17
N PHE A 173 -12.65 2.63 -12.03
CA PHE A 173 -12.36 1.57 -11.08
C PHE A 173 -13.65 0.86 -10.68
N PHE A 174 -13.48 -0.36 -10.16
CA PHE A 174 -14.55 -1.04 -9.42
C PHE A 174 -14.05 -1.45 -8.03
N LYS A 175 -14.40 -0.64 -7.03
CA LYS A 175 -14.00 -0.78 -5.63
C LYS A 175 -12.48 -0.62 -5.40
N PRO A 176 -11.90 0.53 -5.77
CA PRO A 176 -10.49 0.80 -5.47
C PRO A 176 -10.27 0.88 -3.95
N ALA A 177 -9.32 0.09 -3.45
CA ALA A 177 -9.02 -0.04 -2.04
C ALA A 177 -7.66 0.58 -1.68
N GLY A 178 -6.59 -0.18 -1.84
CA GLY A 178 -5.25 0.28 -1.51
C GLY A 178 -4.66 1.22 -2.57
N ILE A 179 -3.80 2.13 -2.14
CA ILE A 179 -3.08 3.05 -3.01
C ILE A 179 -1.62 3.18 -2.54
N ALA A 180 -0.70 3.27 -3.49
CA ALA A 180 0.70 3.59 -3.21
C ALA A 180 1.24 4.52 -4.30
N ILE A 181 2.15 5.40 -3.93
CA ILE A 181 2.77 6.36 -4.83
C ILE A 181 4.27 6.05 -4.94
N ASP A 182 4.78 5.97 -6.18
CA ASP A 182 6.22 5.86 -6.40
C ASP A 182 6.90 7.18 -5.98
N PRO A 183 7.76 7.18 -4.97
CA PRO A 183 8.35 8.43 -4.47
C PRO A 183 9.30 9.09 -5.47
N LYS A 184 9.77 8.38 -6.48
CA LYS A 184 10.72 8.88 -7.47
C LYS A 184 10.03 9.41 -8.72
N LYS A 185 9.02 8.69 -9.22
CA LYS A 185 8.32 9.01 -10.48
C LYS A 185 6.99 9.71 -10.25
N GLY A 186 6.37 9.47 -9.09
CA GLY A 186 5.01 9.90 -8.80
C GLY A 186 3.95 9.01 -9.45
N ASP A 187 4.32 7.83 -9.97
CA ASP A 187 3.36 6.86 -10.49
C ASP A 187 2.42 6.40 -9.37
N VAL A 188 1.14 6.30 -9.68
CA VAL A 188 0.06 5.99 -8.76
C VAL A 188 -0.40 4.56 -8.99
N TYR A 189 -0.24 3.72 -7.99
CA TYR A 189 -0.63 2.31 -8.01
C TYR A 189 -1.92 2.14 -7.21
N VAL A 190 -2.95 1.59 -7.82
CA VAL A 190 -4.26 1.40 -7.19
C VAL A 190 -4.61 -0.08 -7.20
N ALA A 191 -4.87 -0.64 -6.02
CA ALA A 191 -5.46 -1.96 -5.86
C ALA A 191 -6.97 -1.85 -6.12
N ASP A 192 -7.41 -2.31 -7.29
CA ASP A 192 -8.78 -2.17 -7.78
C ASP A 192 -9.50 -3.51 -7.74
N GLY A 193 -10.39 -3.68 -6.78
CA GLY A 193 -11.14 -4.92 -6.64
C GLY A 193 -11.44 -5.40 -5.22
N GLU A 194 -11.86 -4.54 -4.31
CA GLU A 194 -12.18 -4.85 -2.91
C GLU A 194 -13.48 -5.68 -2.74
N THR A 195 -13.91 -6.38 -3.78
CA THR A 195 -15.12 -7.21 -3.71
C THR A 195 -15.00 -8.46 -4.59
N PRO A 196 -15.53 -9.61 -4.16
CA PRO A 196 -15.69 -10.76 -5.05
C PRO A 196 -16.53 -10.37 -6.27
N GLY A 197 -16.09 -10.76 -7.47
CA GLY A 197 -16.78 -10.49 -8.72
C GLY A 197 -16.55 -9.08 -9.29
N GLY A 198 -15.76 -8.25 -8.62
CA GLY A 198 -15.29 -6.98 -9.14
C GLY A 198 -14.00 -7.09 -9.95
N ASN A 199 -13.36 -5.97 -10.22
CA ASN A 199 -12.02 -5.94 -10.78
C ASN A 199 -11.02 -6.68 -9.86
N HIS A 200 -9.93 -7.15 -10.44
CA HIS A 200 -8.86 -7.85 -9.71
C HIS A 200 -7.52 -7.48 -10.33
N ARG A 201 -7.22 -6.19 -10.34
CA ARG A 201 -6.02 -5.63 -10.96
C ARG A 201 -5.30 -4.63 -10.08
N ILE A 202 -4.02 -4.44 -10.34
CA ILE A 202 -3.32 -3.21 -9.99
C ILE A 202 -3.33 -2.31 -11.22
N ALA A 203 -4.03 -1.19 -11.15
CA ALA A 203 -4.02 -0.17 -12.18
C ALA A 203 -2.96 0.88 -11.84
N VAL A 204 -2.16 1.30 -12.83
CA VAL A 204 -1.08 2.26 -12.66
C VAL A 204 -1.30 3.47 -13.55
N PHE A 205 -1.23 4.63 -12.94
CA PHE A 205 -1.37 5.94 -13.59
C PHE A 205 -0.10 6.75 -13.38
N ASP A 206 0.15 7.72 -14.22
CA ASP A 206 1.18 8.72 -13.95
C ASP A 206 0.68 9.78 -12.95
N ARG A 207 1.57 10.69 -12.57
CA ARG A 207 1.27 11.80 -11.64
C ARG A 207 0.15 12.74 -12.10
N SER A 208 -0.18 12.73 -13.39
CA SER A 208 -1.25 13.53 -14.00
C SER A 208 -2.59 12.78 -14.09
N GLY A 209 -2.62 11.51 -13.68
CA GLY A 209 -3.81 10.65 -13.76
C GLY A 209 -4.01 9.96 -15.10
N GLN A 210 -3.00 9.96 -15.99
CA GLN A 210 -3.06 9.21 -17.24
C GLN A 210 -2.70 7.75 -16.99
N PHE A 211 -3.52 6.84 -17.53
CA PHE A 211 -3.28 5.40 -17.43
C PHE A 211 -1.97 5.02 -18.12
N LEU A 212 -1.14 4.22 -17.41
CA LEU A 212 0.13 3.71 -17.92
C LEU A 212 0.05 2.22 -18.26
N ARG A 213 -0.42 1.41 -17.33
CA ARG A 213 -0.45 -0.06 -17.41
C ARG A 213 -1.28 -0.66 -16.29
N GLN A 214 -1.52 -1.95 -16.38
CA GLN A 214 -2.12 -2.73 -15.30
C GLN A 214 -1.51 -4.12 -15.22
N TRP A 215 -1.76 -4.78 -14.10
CA TRP A 215 -1.52 -6.21 -13.90
C TRP A 215 -2.78 -6.83 -13.35
N ASP A 216 -3.27 -7.83 -14.04
CA ASP A 216 -4.40 -8.61 -13.57
C ASP A 216 -3.90 -9.68 -12.61
N LEU A 217 -4.62 -9.88 -11.52
CA LEU A 217 -4.35 -10.97 -10.60
C LEU A 217 -5.11 -12.21 -11.10
N HIS A 218 -4.36 -13.14 -11.65
CA HIS A 218 -4.93 -14.41 -12.11
C HIS A 218 -5.01 -15.42 -10.97
N ARG A 219 -5.97 -16.34 -11.08
CA ARG A 219 -5.99 -17.55 -10.26
C ARG A 219 -4.76 -18.40 -10.57
N THR A 220 -4.22 -19.05 -9.55
CA THR A 220 -3.23 -20.10 -9.75
C THR A 220 -3.95 -21.41 -10.08
N GLU A 221 -3.28 -22.35 -10.77
CA GLU A 221 -3.85 -23.68 -11.08
C GLU A 221 -4.28 -24.47 -9.83
N ALA A 222 -3.70 -24.18 -8.67
CA ALA A 222 -4.07 -24.77 -7.39
C ALA A 222 -5.39 -24.24 -6.81
N GLU A 223 -5.96 -23.18 -7.37
CA GLU A 223 -7.17 -22.49 -6.89
C GLU A 223 -8.38 -22.89 -7.75
N THR A 224 -8.60 -24.21 -7.92
CA THR A 224 -9.60 -24.81 -8.80
C THR A 224 -10.99 -24.94 -8.16
N GLY A 225 -11.56 -23.86 -7.66
CA GLY A 225 -12.97 -23.88 -7.23
C GLY A 225 -13.71 -22.67 -7.78
N ASP A 226 -14.94 -22.85 -8.22
CA ASP A 226 -15.81 -21.77 -8.75
C ASP A 226 -16.06 -20.64 -7.75
N SER A 227 -15.69 -20.84 -6.49
CA SER A 227 -15.92 -19.87 -5.39
C SER A 227 -14.71 -18.97 -5.06
N PHE A 228 -13.53 -19.23 -5.64
CA PHE A 228 -12.35 -18.40 -5.34
C PHE A 228 -12.21 -17.25 -6.33
N VAL A 229 -12.46 -16.05 -5.85
CA VAL A 229 -12.23 -14.80 -6.59
C VAL A 229 -11.23 -13.98 -5.78
N PRO A 230 -10.09 -13.55 -6.35
CA PRO A 230 -9.15 -12.66 -5.68
C PRO A 230 -9.85 -11.39 -5.20
N VAL A 231 -9.44 -10.90 -4.02
CA VAL A 231 -9.87 -9.61 -3.50
C VAL A 231 -8.62 -8.76 -3.24
N LEU A 232 -8.34 -7.84 -4.14
CA LEU A 232 -7.21 -6.94 -4.03
C LEU A 232 -7.51 -5.85 -3.01
N HIS A 233 -6.76 -5.90 -1.91
CA HIS A 233 -7.00 -5.03 -0.77
C HIS A 233 -5.92 -3.99 -0.58
N CYS A 234 -4.65 -4.33 -0.75
CA CYS A 234 -3.56 -3.39 -0.57
C CYS A 234 -2.51 -3.47 -1.67
N VAL A 235 -1.79 -2.37 -1.84
CA VAL A 235 -0.58 -2.27 -2.64
C VAL A 235 0.44 -1.42 -1.89
N THR A 236 1.71 -1.80 -1.95
CA THR A 236 2.83 -1.02 -1.40
C THR A 236 4.08 -1.21 -2.25
N LEU A 237 4.99 -0.25 -2.19
CA LEU A 237 6.28 -0.31 -2.87
C LEU A 237 7.41 -0.35 -1.85
N ASP A 238 8.47 -1.11 -2.16
CA ASP A 238 9.72 -0.98 -1.42
C ASP A 238 10.64 0.10 -2.02
N ASN A 239 11.75 0.37 -1.35
CA ASN A 239 12.73 1.37 -1.78
C ASN A 239 13.42 1.05 -3.13
N ASN A 240 13.33 -0.20 -3.59
CA ASN A 240 13.84 -0.66 -4.87
C ASN A 240 12.78 -0.57 -5.98
N GLY A 241 11.55 -0.21 -5.62
CA GLY A 241 10.40 -0.13 -6.51
C GLY A 241 9.75 -1.50 -6.78
N LEU A 242 9.99 -2.51 -5.93
CA LEU A 242 9.26 -3.76 -5.99
C LEU A 242 7.84 -3.54 -5.44
N VAL A 243 6.86 -3.97 -6.19
CA VAL A 243 5.44 -3.82 -5.85
C VAL A 243 4.95 -5.06 -5.10
N TYR A 244 4.38 -4.84 -3.92
CA TYR A 244 3.74 -5.88 -3.11
C TYR A 244 2.24 -5.67 -3.10
N VAL A 245 1.50 -6.75 -3.30
CA VAL A 245 0.04 -6.76 -3.41
C VAL A 245 -0.54 -7.73 -2.40
N CYS A 246 -1.59 -7.34 -1.70
CA CYS A 246 -2.32 -8.22 -0.79
C CYS A 246 -3.59 -8.73 -1.46
N ASP A 247 -3.69 -10.04 -1.58
CA ASP A 247 -4.93 -10.74 -1.89
C ASP A 247 -5.56 -11.19 -0.57
N ARG A 248 -6.55 -10.44 -0.09
CA ARG A 248 -7.19 -10.68 1.20
C ARG A 248 -7.90 -12.04 1.25
N ARG A 249 -8.56 -12.42 0.18
CA ARG A 249 -9.31 -13.67 0.14
C ARG A 249 -8.41 -14.88 -0.10
N GLY A 250 -7.32 -14.70 -0.84
CA GLY A 250 -6.29 -15.71 -1.05
C GLY A 250 -5.34 -15.89 0.12
N HIS A 251 -5.45 -15.07 1.18
CA HIS A 251 -4.54 -15.07 2.34
C HIS A 251 -3.07 -15.02 1.93
N ARG A 252 -2.75 -14.27 0.87
CA ARG A 252 -1.40 -14.21 0.29
C ARG A 252 -0.96 -12.79 0.01
N LYS A 253 0.36 -12.59 0.03
CA LYS A 253 1.05 -11.41 -0.44
C LYS A 253 1.87 -11.77 -1.67
N ILE A 254 1.71 -11.02 -2.74
CA ILE A 254 2.39 -11.24 -4.01
C ILE A 254 3.38 -10.10 -4.20
N GLY A 255 4.68 -10.43 -4.40
CA GLY A 255 5.70 -9.48 -4.80
C GLY A 255 5.93 -9.58 -6.31
N ARG A 256 5.97 -8.46 -7.01
CA ARG A 256 6.41 -8.37 -8.40
C ARG A 256 7.57 -7.40 -8.53
N ALA A 257 8.53 -7.72 -9.39
CA ALA A 257 9.58 -6.79 -9.75
C ALA A 257 8.97 -5.53 -10.38
N SER A 258 9.52 -4.37 -9.98
CA SER A 258 9.07 -3.08 -10.47
C SER A 258 9.20 -2.94 -11.98
N CYS A 259 8.48 -2.01 -12.49
CA CYS A 259 8.57 -1.11 -13.67
C CYS A 259 9.70 -1.28 -14.71
N ARG A 260 10.51 -2.32 -14.68
CA ARG A 260 11.51 -2.64 -15.69
C ARG A 260 11.13 -3.83 -16.58
N GLU A 261 9.90 -4.31 -16.48
CA GLU A 261 9.46 -5.27 -17.48
C GLU A 261 9.19 -4.53 -18.78
N ARG A 262 9.99 -4.90 -19.70
CA ARG A 262 10.09 -4.53 -21.11
C ARG A 262 8.74 -4.65 -21.80
N VAL A 263 8.47 -3.66 -22.59
CA VAL A 263 7.57 -3.71 -23.74
C VAL A 263 7.97 -4.88 -24.63
#